data_3abf02cbbc1aebeca18c71d1fc39d2ce
#
_entry.id   3abf02cbbc1aebeca18c71d1fc39d2ce
#
_cell.length_a   1.000
_cell.length_b   1.000
_cell.length_c   1.000
_cell.angle_alpha   90.00
_cell.angle_beta   90.00
_cell.angle_gamma   90.00
#
_symmetry.space_group_name_H-M   'P 1'
#
loop_
_entity.id
_entity.type
_entity.pdbx_description
1 polymer ?
#
loop_
_entity_poly.entity_id
_entity_poly.type
_entity_poly.pdbx_seq_one_letter_code
_entity_poly.pdbx_strand_id
1 'polypeptide(L)'
;MSSQIPEIENSVNLLQNIIWQYDGDNPIKKILEQKEAWYTEEHAEFWDNWFRDVFDLRTANDFGLSIWARILGINLFVPECSMPLTTEQKRFVCRLRYYQLITRCTIPEVNGILKDMFVSDEGKAYALDPNDMSRIQYVFTYHPDAAVAFVLKHYDLLPRPAAVGVSYRFLTYKPFGFGQHYANFRAPFWHGDGIKVRSNLKLTLTLTDDVLSGVLTAAAGIVVSDIDVTLIYTLAGGATATERLVTDDNGQFSTTPDFPVGYDVVARAQVLNPLCEWENVESSLSNRTKFNGAIKFNGSNKFRG
;
A
#
# COMPACT_ATOMS: atom_id res chain seq x y z
N MET A 1 27.97 -3.97 3.30
CA MET A 1 28.97 -4.16 2.23
C MET A 1 28.37 -3.61 0.96
N SER A 2 28.82 -2.45 0.53
CA SER A 2 28.51 -1.93 -0.81
C SER A 2 29.28 -2.80 -1.80
N SER A 3 28.62 -3.79 -2.40
CA SER A 3 29.17 -4.47 -3.57
C SER A 3 29.13 -3.47 -4.71
N GLN A 4 30.25 -2.81 -4.96
CA GLN A 4 30.42 -2.12 -6.22
C GLN A 4 30.32 -3.19 -7.31
N ILE A 5 29.25 -3.15 -8.07
CA ILE A 5 29.14 -3.94 -9.31
C ILE A 5 30.29 -3.41 -10.18
N PRO A 6 31.20 -4.28 -10.65
CA PRO A 6 32.27 -3.83 -11.53
C PRO A 6 31.62 -3.15 -12.74
N GLU A 7 32.04 -1.92 -12.99
CA GLU A 7 31.65 -1.19 -14.19
C GLU A 7 32.23 -1.96 -15.38
N ILE A 8 31.36 -2.50 -16.22
CA ILE A 8 31.79 -3.21 -17.43
C ILE A 8 32.08 -2.16 -18.47
N GLU A 9 33.33 -1.99 -18.79
CA GLU A 9 33.78 -1.07 -19.82
C GLU A 9 33.48 -1.69 -21.20
N ASN A 10 32.39 -1.23 -21.82
CA ASN A 10 31.94 -1.73 -23.13
C ASN A 10 32.53 -0.93 -24.31
N SER A 11 33.54 -0.09 -24.05
CA SER A 11 34.18 0.72 -25.08
C SER A 11 35.09 -0.12 -25.96
N VAL A 12 34.92 -0.01 -27.27
CA VAL A 12 35.79 -0.63 -28.26
C VAL A 12 36.50 0.48 -29.03
N ASN A 13 37.83 0.54 -28.91
CA ASN A 13 38.63 1.49 -29.65
C ASN A 13 39.21 0.78 -30.89
N LEU A 14 38.55 0.94 -32.04
CA LEU A 14 38.97 0.34 -33.30
C LEU A 14 40.20 1.02 -33.91
N LEU A 15 40.44 2.29 -33.53
CA LEU A 15 41.54 3.08 -34.07
C LEU A 15 42.91 2.67 -33.49
N GLN A 16 42.93 2.06 -32.30
CA GLN A 16 44.18 1.60 -31.67
C GLN A 16 44.94 0.56 -32.51
N ASN A 17 44.26 -0.15 -33.40
CA ASN A 17 44.81 -1.21 -34.21
C ASN A 17 45.25 -0.73 -35.60
N ILE A 18 45.11 0.59 -35.87
CA ILE A 18 45.56 1.14 -37.16
C ILE A 18 47.09 1.22 -37.14
N ILE A 19 47.71 0.62 -38.18
CA ILE A 19 49.13 0.72 -38.40
C ILE A 19 49.45 2.18 -38.77
N TRP A 20 50.54 2.75 -38.23
CA TRP A 20 50.94 4.13 -38.37
C TRP A 20 50.95 4.66 -39.82
N GLN A 21 51.15 3.77 -40.81
CA GLN A 21 51.11 4.06 -42.23
C GLN A 21 49.73 4.52 -42.73
N TYR A 22 48.67 4.17 -42.04
CA TYR A 22 47.28 4.50 -42.38
C TYR A 22 46.66 5.52 -41.44
N ASP A 23 47.47 6.12 -40.55
CA ASP A 23 46.99 7.12 -39.57
C ASP A 23 46.74 8.52 -40.13
N GLY A 24 46.99 8.71 -41.46
CA GLY A 24 46.64 9.95 -42.16
C GLY A 24 45.14 10.07 -42.48
N ASP A 25 44.79 11.12 -43.25
CA ASP A 25 43.42 11.28 -43.78
C ASP A 25 43.13 10.24 -44.86
N ASN A 26 42.85 9.01 -44.42
CA ASN A 26 42.65 7.82 -45.25
C ASN A 26 41.19 7.37 -45.17
N PRO A 27 40.59 6.91 -46.30
CA PRO A 27 39.26 6.33 -46.28
C PRO A 27 39.06 5.19 -45.26
N ILE A 28 40.11 4.41 -45.00
CA ILE A 28 40.07 3.32 -43.99
C ILE A 28 39.84 3.87 -42.59
N LYS A 29 40.54 4.96 -42.22
CA LYS A 29 40.36 5.61 -40.95
C LYS A 29 38.93 6.11 -40.76
N LYS A 30 38.38 6.78 -41.77
CA LYS A 30 37.00 7.27 -41.77
C LYS A 30 35.96 6.15 -41.62
N ILE A 31 36.19 5.00 -42.26
CA ILE A 31 35.32 3.84 -42.10
C ILE A 31 35.40 3.27 -40.69
N LEU A 32 36.58 3.22 -40.08
CA LEU A 32 36.74 2.73 -38.73
C LEU A 32 36.16 3.71 -37.68
N GLU A 33 36.32 5.02 -37.91
CA GLU A 33 35.66 6.06 -37.06
C GLU A 33 34.12 5.94 -37.11
N GLN A 34 33.56 5.78 -38.31
CA GLN A 34 32.10 5.57 -38.43
C GLN A 34 31.67 4.27 -37.78
N LYS A 35 32.45 3.20 -37.90
CA LYS A 35 32.15 1.91 -37.30
C LYS A 35 32.27 1.97 -35.76
N GLU A 36 33.26 2.68 -35.25
CA GLU A 36 33.42 2.91 -33.79
C GLU A 36 32.27 3.73 -33.23
N ALA A 37 31.88 4.81 -33.92
CA ALA A 37 30.73 5.61 -33.54
C ALA A 37 29.43 4.79 -33.53
N TRP A 38 29.18 4.03 -34.59
CA TRP A 38 28.03 3.13 -34.66
C TRP A 38 28.06 2.07 -33.56
N TYR A 39 29.22 1.46 -33.27
CA TYR A 39 29.35 0.47 -32.22
C TYR A 39 29.08 1.06 -30.82
N THR A 40 29.57 2.26 -30.60
CA THR A 40 29.35 2.97 -29.33
C THR A 40 27.86 3.30 -29.15
N GLU A 41 27.24 3.88 -30.19
CA GLU A 41 25.85 4.36 -30.11
C GLU A 41 24.85 3.19 -30.08
N GLU A 42 24.99 2.22 -30.99
CA GLU A 42 23.98 1.17 -31.18
C GLU A 42 24.22 -0.07 -30.31
N HIS A 43 25.44 -0.28 -29.83
CA HIS A 43 25.81 -1.50 -29.13
C HIS A 43 26.21 -1.25 -27.68
N ALA A 44 27.18 -0.40 -27.42
CA ALA A 44 27.63 -0.15 -26.06
C ALA A 44 26.55 0.55 -25.22
N GLU A 45 25.94 1.61 -25.72
CA GLU A 45 24.84 2.30 -25.03
C GLU A 45 23.60 1.42 -24.85
N PHE A 46 23.31 0.55 -25.82
CA PHE A 46 22.21 -0.41 -25.68
C PHE A 46 22.43 -1.33 -24.49
N TRP A 47 23.63 -1.89 -24.31
CA TRP A 47 23.92 -2.78 -23.19
C TRP A 47 23.97 -2.06 -21.85
N ASP A 48 24.45 -0.83 -21.80
CA ASP A 48 24.45 -0.01 -20.59
C ASP A 48 23.02 0.34 -20.17
N ASN A 49 22.19 0.75 -21.12
CA ASN A 49 20.77 0.99 -20.88
C ASN A 49 20.04 -0.29 -20.46
N TRP A 50 20.30 -1.41 -21.14
CA TRP A 50 19.71 -2.69 -20.78
C TRP A 50 20.09 -3.14 -19.37
N PHE A 51 21.38 -3.00 -19.03
CA PHE A 51 21.84 -3.31 -17.68
C PHE A 51 21.12 -2.46 -16.63
N ARG A 52 21.08 -1.15 -16.81
CA ARG A 52 20.41 -0.21 -15.91
C ARG A 52 18.91 -0.48 -15.80
N ASP A 53 18.24 -0.69 -16.91
CA ASP A 53 16.79 -0.72 -16.99
C ASP A 53 16.20 -2.12 -16.72
N VAL A 54 16.99 -3.18 -16.83
CA VAL A 54 16.51 -4.55 -16.67
C VAL A 54 17.25 -5.30 -15.56
N PHE A 55 18.59 -5.29 -15.55
CA PHE A 55 19.35 -6.14 -14.64
C PHE A 55 19.57 -5.53 -13.25
N ASP A 56 19.71 -4.23 -13.12
CA ASP A 56 19.86 -3.61 -11.81
C ASP A 56 18.49 -3.41 -11.14
N LEU A 57 18.21 -4.20 -10.12
CA LEU A 57 16.97 -4.08 -9.33
C LEU A 57 16.75 -2.71 -8.68
N ARG A 58 17.78 -1.87 -8.58
CA ARG A 58 17.67 -0.52 -8.01
C ARG A 58 17.11 0.49 -9.00
N THR A 59 17.34 0.25 -10.29
CA THR A 59 16.99 1.18 -11.39
C THR A 59 16.02 0.57 -12.39
N ALA A 60 15.77 -0.75 -12.32
CA ALA A 60 14.94 -1.50 -13.26
C ALA A 60 13.58 -0.83 -13.49
N ASN A 61 13.18 -0.75 -14.76
CA ASN A 61 11.86 -0.28 -15.19
C ASN A 61 10.80 -1.37 -15.02
N ASP A 62 9.54 -1.08 -15.36
CA ASP A 62 8.44 -2.04 -15.22
C ASP A 62 8.65 -3.33 -16.02
N PHE A 63 9.29 -3.25 -17.19
CA PHE A 63 9.62 -4.43 -17.97
C PHE A 63 10.68 -5.29 -17.27
N GLY A 64 11.76 -4.68 -16.80
CA GLY A 64 12.81 -5.36 -16.03
C GLY A 64 12.26 -5.99 -14.75
N LEU A 65 11.39 -5.28 -14.03
CA LEU A 65 10.74 -5.79 -12.84
C LEU A 65 9.81 -6.97 -13.12
N SER A 66 9.15 -7.01 -14.28
CA SER A 66 8.34 -8.17 -14.70
C SER A 66 9.19 -9.42 -14.92
N ILE A 67 10.40 -9.25 -15.45
CA ILE A 67 11.38 -10.35 -15.62
C ILE A 67 11.87 -10.83 -14.25
N TRP A 68 12.28 -9.90 -13.39
CA TRP A 68 12.71 -10.22 -12.02
C TRP A 68 11.62 -10.91 -11.20
N ALA A 69 10.38 -10.45 -11.30
CA ALA A 69 9.25 -11.08 -10.63
C ALA A 69 9.09 -12.55 -11.04
N ARG A 70 9.25 -12.83 -12.33
CA ARG A 70 9.21 -14.21 -12.85
C ARG A 70 10.38 -15.04 -12.35
N ILE A 71 11.60 -14.49 -12.35
CA ILE A 71 12.81 -15.18 -11.82
C ILE A 71 12.66 -15.48 -10.33
N LEU A 72 12.15 -14.52 -9.55
CA LEU A 72 11.98 -14.62 -8.10
C LEU A 72 10.71 -15.38 -7.67
N GLY A 73 9.86 -15.75 -8.62
CA GLY A 73 8.61 -16.45 -8.36
C GLY A 73 7.58 -15.61 -7.60
N ILE A 74 7.48 -14.31 -7.91
CA ILE A 74 6.53 -13.38 -7.30
C ILE A 74 5.50 -12.96 -8.34
N ASN A 75 4.24 -12.86 -7.92
CA ASN A 75 3.21 -12.22 -8.71
C ASN A 75 3.07 -10.75 -8.26
N LEU A 76 3.45 -9.80 -9.12
CA LEU A 76 3.32 -8.37 -8.87
C LEU A 76 1.90 -7.84 -9.15
N PHE A 77 1.05 -8.68 -9.69
CA PHE A 77 -0.35 -8.36 -9.93
C PHE A 77 -1.22 -9.06 -8.91
N VAL A 78 -1.95 -8.29 -8.12
CA VAL A 78 -2.91 -8.80 -7.14
C VAL A 78 -4.31 -8.49 -7.65
N PRO A 79 -5.04 -9.49 -8.19
CA PRO A 79 -6.35 -9.28 -8.83
C PRO A 79 -7.41 -8.71 -7.89
N GLU A 80 -7.27 -9.00 -6.59
CA GLU A 80 -8.24 -8.64 -5.55
C GLU A 80 -8.05 -7.21 -5.04
N CYS A 81 -6.98 -6.54 -5.45
CA CYS A 81 -6.66 -5.19 -5.02
C CYS A 81 -6.84 -4.19 -6.17
N SER A 82 -7.71 -3.22 -5.98
CA SER A 82 -7.94 -2.15 -6.96
C SER A 82 -6.76 -1.18 -7.13
N MET A 83 -5.76 -1.26 -6.26
CA MET A 83 -4.57 -0.40 -6.34
C MET A 83 -3.40 -1.13 -7.00
N PRO A 84 -3.01 -0.74 -8.23
CA PRO A 84 -1.80 -1.26 -8.83
C PRO A 84 -0.57 -0.77 -8.05
N LEU A 85 0.40 -1.66 -7.84
CA LEU A 85 1.69 -1.28 -7.24
C LEU A 85 2.43 -0.30 -8.16
N THR A 86 2.97 0.77 -7.60
CA THR A 86 3.86 1.69 -8.33
C THR A 86 5.17 0.99 -8.67
N THR A 87 5.94 1.54 -9.62
CA THR A 87 7.25 1.00 -10.00
C THR A 87 8.20 0.89 -8.80
N GLU A 88 8.19 1.88 -7.89
CA GLU A 88 8.99 1.85 -6.66
C GLU A 88 8.57 0.73 -5.72
N GLN A 89 7.27 0.51 -5.57
CA GLN A 89 6.74 -0.58 -4.73
C GLN A 89 7.06 -1.95 -5.33
N LYS A 90 7.01 -2.09 -6.66
CA LYS A 90 7.44 -3.32 -7.36
C LYS A 90 8.93 -3.59 -7.13
N ARG A 91 9.78 -2.54 -7.21
CA ARG A 91 11.21 -2.65 -6.87
C ARG A 91 11.40 -3.10 -5.42
N PHE A 92 10.66 -2.50 -4.50
CA PHE A 92 10.70 -2.86 -3.09
C PHE A 92 10.36 -4.33 -2.87
N VAL A 93 9.27 -4.84 -3.46
CA VAL A 93 8.85 -6.25 -3.41
C VAL A 93 9.93 -7.18 -3.96
N CYS A 94 10.46 -6.90 -5.14
CA CYS A 94 11.50 -7.72 -5.77
C CYS A 94 12.79 -7.74 -4.93
N ARG A 95 13.23 -6.59 -4.41
CA ARG A 95 14.41 -6.51 -3.54
C ARG A 95 14.22 -7.27 -2.23
N LEU A 96 13.06 -7.16 -1.61
CA LEU A 96 12.76 -7.85 -0.36
C LEU A 96 12.75 -9.38 -0.56
N ARG A 97 12.16 -9.85 -1.68
CA ARG A 97 12.20 -11.27 -2.05
C ARG A 97 13.62 -11.75 -2.32
N TYR A 98 14.40 -10.95 -3.02
CA TYR A 98 15.81 -11.28 -3.26
C TYR A 98 16.57 -11.47 -1.95
N TYR A 99 16.43 -10.54 -1.01
CA TYR A 99 17.03 -10.68 0.32
C TYR A 99 16.52 -11.90 1.06
N GLN A 100 15.23 -12.21 1.00
CA GLN A 100 14.66 -13.40 1.61
C GLN A 100 15.32 -14.69 1.12
N LEU A 101 15.69 -14.76 -0.16
CA LEU A 101 16.28 -15.94 -0.78
C LEU A 101 17.77 -16.12 -0.47
N ILE A 102 18.52 -15.03 -0.26
CA ILE A 102 19.98 -15.09 -0.06
C ILE A 102 20.42 -15.03 1.39
N THR A 103 19.55 -14.60 2.30
CA THR A 103 19.90 -14.45 3.71
C THR A 103 20.03 -15.77 4.43
N ARG A 104 20.94 -15.85 5.40
CA ARG A 104 21.07 -16.97 6.35
C ARG A 104 20.09 -16.85 7.52
N CYS A 105 19.27 -15.79 7.52
CA CYS A 105 18.26 -15.53 8.54
C CYS A 105 18.80 -15.40 9.98
N THR A 106 20.04 -14.97 10.16
CA THR A 106 20.54 -14.59 11.49
C THR A 106 19.97 -13.24 11.90
N ILE A 107 19.69 -13.02 13.18
CA ILE A 107 19.11 -11.76 13.66
C ILE A 107 19.93 -10.52 13.24
N PRO A 108 21.28 -10.51 13.33
CA PRO A 108 22.07 -9.37 12.84
C PRO A 108 21.90 -9.12 11.35
N GLU A 109 21.84 -10.16 10.53
CA GLU A 109 21.69 -10.06 9.08
C GLU A 109 20.28 -9.56 8.71
N VAL A 110 19.25 -10.12 9.36
CA VAL A 110 17.86 -9.65 9.19
C VAL A 110 17.74 -8.18 9.58
N ASN A 111 18.35 -7.76 10.70
CA ASN A 111 18.35 -6.35 11.11
C ASN A 111 19.11 -5.45 10.12
N GLY A 112 20.17 -5.96 9.48
CA GLY A 112 20.87 -5.27 8.40
C GLY A 112 19.93 -5.03 7.20
N ILE A 113 19.21 -6.06 6.77
CA ILE A 113 18.23 -5.97 5.66
C ILE A 113 17.11 -4.99 6.01
N LEU A 114 16.55 -5.09 7.23
CA LEU A 114 15.50 -4.17 7.68
C LEU A 114 15.99 -2.72 7.71
N LYS A 115 17.23 -2.50 8.12
CA LYS A 115 17.84 -1.18 8.09
C LYS A 115 17.97 -0.63 6.67
N ASP A 116 18.32 -1.46 5.69
CA ASP A 116 18.48 -1.03 4.30
C ASP A 116 17.15 -0.82 3.57
N MET A 117 16.13 -1.61 3.93
CA MET A 117 14.84 -1.60 3.23
C MET A 117 13.79 -0.68 3.84
N PHE A 118 13.81 -0.50 5.16
CA PHE A 118 12.79 0.22 5.93
C PHE A 118 13.36 1.46 6.63
N VAL A 119 14.27 2.16 5.96
CA VAL A 119 14.75 3.47 6.45
C VAL A 119 13.70 4.51 6.15
N SER A 120 13.26 5.21 7.18
CA SER A 120 12.36 6.35 7.07
C SER A 120 12.79 7.39 8.09
N ASP A 121 12.53 8.65 7.81
CA ASP A 121 12.74 9.75 8.76
C ASP A 121 11.81 9.62 9.97
N GLU A 122 10.71 8.88 9.82
CA GLU A 122 9.72 8.66 10.87
C GLU A 122 10.12 7.57 11.87
N GLY A 123 10.96 6.61 11.48
CA GLY A 123 11.32 5.51 12.39
C GLY A 123 12.22 4.45 11.77
N LYS A 124 12.30 3.34 12.47
CA LYS A 124 13.14 2.18 12.15
C LYS A 124 12.35 0.89 12.21
N ALA A 125 12.82 -0.11 11.48
CA ALA A 125 12.36 -1.49 11.61
C ALA A 125 13.48 -2.37 12.15
N TYR A 126 13.14 -3.34 13.01
CA TYR A 126 14.07 -4.32 13.54
C TYR A 126 13.35 -5.61 13.92
N ALA A 127 14.11 -6.71 13.97
CA ALA A 127 13.63 -8.01 14.36
C ALA A 127 14.07 -8.33 15.80
N LEU A 128 13.16 -8.93 16.55
CA LEU A 128 13.40 -9.48 17.87
C LEU A 128 13.13 -10.98 17.87
N ASP A 129 13.94 -11.71 18.60
CA ASP A 129 13.69 -13.10 18.94
C ASP A 129 13.04 -13.14 20.34
N PRO A 130 11.79 -13.61 20.47
CA PRO A 130 11.14 -13.74 21.77
C PRO A 130 11.65 -14.93 22.60
N ASN A 131 12.66 -15.66 22.13
CA ASN A 131 13.25 -16.86 22.74
C ASN A 131 12.25 -18.02 22.96
N ASP A 132 11.19 -18.06 22.19
CA ASP A 132 10.20 -19.15 22.20
C ASP A 132 10.38 -20.14 21.06
N MET A 133 11.36 -19.91 20.18
CA MET A 133 11.69 -20.68 18.98
C MET A 133 10.51 -20.87 18.01
N SER A 134 9.37 -20.24 18.25
CA SER A 134 8.16 -20.40 17.45
C SER A 134 8.03 -19.32 16.39
N ARG A 135 8.57 -18.12 16.64
CA ARG A 135 8.37 -16.95 15.78
C ARG A 135 9.47 -15.92 15.92
N ILE A 136 9.65 -15.12 14.87
CA ILE A 136 10.38 -13.86 14.87
C ILE A 136 9.37 -12.72 14.97
N GLN A 137 9.66 -11.73 15.81
CA GLN A 137 8.85 -10.53 15.93
C GLN A 137 9.51 -9.37 15.19
N TYR A 138 8.83 -8.87 14.16
CA TYR A 138 9.23 -7.67 13.44
C TYR A 138 8.58 -6.45 14.06
N VAL A 139 9.40 -5.50 14.49
CA VAL A 139 8.96 -4.27 15.16
C VAL A 139 9.20 -3.08 14.25
N PHE A 140 8.16 -2.33 13.97
CA PHE A 140 8.20 -1.07 13.24
C PHE A 140 7.88 0.06 14.20
N THR A 141 8.78 1.04 14.32
CA THR A 141 8.58 2.21 15.21
C THR A 141 7.79 3.32 14.55
N TYR A 142 7.22 3.06 13.39
CA TYR A 142 6.37 3.95 12.60
C TYR A 142 5.30 3.11 11.90
N HIS A 143 4.26 3.76 11.42
CA HIS A 143 3.28 3.10 10.55
C HIS A 143 3.78 3.17 9.10
N PRO A 144 4.08 2.04 8.46
CA PRO A 144 4.40 2.02 7.05
C PRO A 144 3.20 2.54 6.23
N ASP A 145 3.48 3.04 5.04
CA ASP A 145 2.42 3.42 4.11
C ASP A 145 1.53 2.20 3.75
N ALA A 146 0.35 2.47 3.23
CA ALA A 146 -0.62 1.42 2.93
C ALA A 146 -0.07 0.35 1.99
N ALA A 147 0.77 0.74 1.03
CA ALA A 147 1.35 -0.19 0.06
C ALA A 147 2.40 -1.11 0.68
N VAL A 148 3.28 -0.58 1.56
CA VAL A 148 4.24 -1.40 2.30
C VAL A 148 3.52 -2.33 3.27
N ALA A 149 2.49 -1.84 3.97
CA ALA A 149 1.67 -2.66 4.85
C ALA A 149 0.97 -3.80 4.09
N PHE A 150 0.46 -3.51 2.89
CA PHE A 150 -0.10 -4.51 1.98
C PHE A 150 0.94 -5.58 1.61
N VAL A 151 2.14 -5.16 1.18
CA VAL A 151 3.22 -6.09 0.82
C VAL A 151 3.59 -6.99 1.99
N LEU A 152 3.74 -6.43 3.19
CA LEU A 152 4.08 -7.21 4.39
C LEU A 152 3.01 -8.25 4.74
N LYS A 153 1.76 -7.95 4.48
CA LYS A 153 0.64 -8.83 4.81
C LYS A 153 0.41 -9.93 3.77
N HIS A 154 0.45 -9.59 2.49
CA HIS A 154 0.04 -10.49 1.41
C HIS A 154 1.18 -11.29 0.80
N TYR A 155 2.41 -10.79 0.82
CA TYR A 155 3.52 -11.45 0.15
C TYR A 155 4.40 -12.31 1.07
N ASP A 156 4.31 -12.15 2.38
CA ASP A 156 5.14 -12.89 3.36
C ASP A 156 6.64 -12.95 3.01
N LEU A 157 7.20 -11.77 2.69
CA LEU A 157 8.56 -11.64 2.13
C LEU A 157 9.64 -11.36 3.17
N LEU A 158 9.28 -11.21 4.45
CA LEU A 158 10.29 -10.93 5.47
C LEU A 158 11.18 -12.14 5.71
N PRO A 159 12.50 -11.94 5.78
CA PRO A 159 13.46 -13.02 5.94
C PRO A 159 13.28 -13.76 7.29
N ARG A 160 13.05 -15.05 7.25
CA ARG A 160 12.92 -15.88 8.46
C ARG A 160 13.47 -17.28 8.23
N PRO A 161 13.91 -18.00 9.29
CA PRO A 161 14.23 -19.41 9.20
C PRO A 161 13.01 -20.25 8.80
N ALA A 162 13.23 -21.40 8.20
CA ALA A 162 12.17 -22.35 7.89
C ALA A 162 11.43 -22.79 9.17
N ALA A 163 10.12 -22.95 9.07
CA ALA A 163 9.23 -23.35 10.17
C ALA A 163 9.10 -22.36 11.34
N VAL A 164 9.66 -21.15 11.21
CA VAL A 164 9.49 -20.07 12.20
C VAL A 164 8.37 -19.14 11.77
N GLY A 165 7.43 -18.90 12.66
CA GLY A 165 6.32 -17.95 12.44
C GLY A 165 6.79 -16.50 12.43
N VAL A 166 5.92 -15.60 11.97
CA VAL A 166 6.15 -14.16 11.98
C VAL A 166 5.07 -13.49 12.81
N SER A 167 5.48 -12.53 13.62
CA SER A 167 4.57 -11.58 14.26
C SER A 167 5.00 -10.16 13.95
N TYR A 168 4.03 -9.30 13.68
CA TYR A 168 4.26 -7.89 13.38
C TYR A 168 3.87 -7.03 14.57
N ARG A 169 4.64 -5.98 14.80
CA ARG A 169 4.42 -5.04 15.87
C ARG A 169 4.63 -3.62 15.38
N PHE A 170 3.57 -2.84 15.36
CA PHE A 170 3.61 -1.45 14.96
C PHE A 170 3.48 -0.58 16.20
N LEU A 171 4.51 0.20 16.49
CA LEU A 171 4.52 1.08 17.63
C LEU A 171 3.91 2.42 17.23
N THR A 172 2.83 2.81 17.90
CA THR A 172 2.18 4.12 17.71
C THR A 172 2.91 5.25 18.42
N TYR A 173 3.90 4.92 19.22
CA TYR A 173 4.72 5.84 19.99
C TYR A 173 6.18 5.39 19.97
N LYS A 174 7.07 6.33 20.23
CA LYS A 174 8.51 6.02 20.30
C LYS A 174 8.78 5.03 21.44
N PRO A 175 9.45 3.90 21.16
CA PRO A 175 9.76 2.91 22.18
C PRO A 175 10.78 3.47 23.18
N PHE A 176 10.92 2.80 24.32
CA PHE A 176 12.00 3.05 25.24
C PHE A 176 13.35 2.84 24.55
N GLY A 177 14.27 3.77 24.74
CA GLY A 177 15.60 3.74 24.15
C GLY A 177 16.22 5.13 24.08
N PHE A 178 17.42 5.22 23.50
CA PHE A 178 18.16 6.46 23.37
C PHE A 178 18.27 6.87 21.89
N GLY A 179 18.14 8.15 21.61
CA GLY A 179 18.30 8.73 20.27
C GLY A 179 17.02 9.30 19.70
N GLN A 180 17.11 9.77 18.45
CA GLN A 180 16.06 10.52 17.77
C GLN A 180 14.74 9.71 17.61
N HIS A 181 14.85 8.39 17.39
CA HIS A 181 13.69 7.51 17.16
C HIS A 181 13.15 6.85 18.43
N TYR A 182 13.70 7.20 19.60
CA TYR A 182 13.34 6.64 20.89
C TYR A 182 12.77 7.71 21.82
N ALA A 183 12.06 7.28 22.83
CA ALA A 183 11.37 8.17 23.76
C ALA A 183 12.26 8.70 24.89
N ASN A 184 13.51 8.25 25.02
CA ASN A 184 14.47 8.73 26.01
C ASN A 184 13.87 8.77 27.42
N PHE A 185 13.35 7.63 27.92
CA PHE A 185 12.63 7.46 29.19
C PHE A 185 11.25 8.12 29.30
N ARG A 186 10.70 8.68 28.23
CA ARG A 186 9.36 9.33 28.23
C ARG A 186 8.25 8.43 27.70
N ALA A 187 8.55 7.19 27.27
CA ALA A 187 7.54 6.29 26.72
C ALA A 187 6.88 5.45 27.81
N PRO A 188 5.57 5.21 27.74
CA PRO A 188 4.91 4.18 28.53
C PRO A 188 5.39 2.78 28.08
N PHE A 189 5.13 1.78 28.93
CA PHE A 189 5.35 0.39 28.57
C PHE A 189 4.51 0.03 27.34
N TRP A 190 5.04 -0.86 26.55
CA TRP A 190 4.62 -1.23 25.24
C TRP A 190 3.15 -1.70 25.10
N HIS A 191 2.53 -1.31 23.99
CA HIS A 191 1.32 -1.89 23.43
C HIS A 191 1.57 -2.33 21.99
N GLY A 192 1.39 -3.61 21.67
CA GLY A 192 1.49 -4.13 20.30
C GLY A 192 0.13 -4.20 19.64
N ASP A 193 0.03 -3.60 18.49
CA ASP A 193 -1.11 -3.73 17.62
C ASP A 193 -0.68 -4.41 16.32
N GLY A 194 -1.58 -5.18 15.69
CA GLY A 194 -1.40 -5.70 14.35
C GLY A 194 -1.27 -4.58 13.31
N ILE A 195 -1.05 -4.95 12.05
CA ILE A 195 -1.07 -3.99 10.95
C ILE A 195 -2.47 -3.38 10.87
N LYS A 196 -2.57 -2.07 11.15
CA LYS A 196 -3.81 -1.30 11.02
C LYS A 196 -3.57 -0.19 10.01
N VAL A 197 -4.36 -0.19 8.97
CA VAL A 197 -4.49 0.97 8.10
C VAL A 197 -5.66 1.78 8.64
N ARG A 198 -5.45 3.08 8.86
CA ARG A 198 -6.55 3.98 9.23
C ARG A 198 -7.35 4.27 7.96
N SER A 199 -8.43 3.55 7.78
CA SER A 199 -9.37 3.80 6.68
C SER A 199 -10.15 5.10 6.88
N ASN A 200 -10.29 5.55 8.14
CA ASN A 200 -11.13 6.69 8.53
C ASN A 200 -12.51 6.64 7.86
N LEU A 201 -13.03 5.43 7.68
CA LEU A 201 -14.32 5.20 7.05
C LEU A 201 -15.42 5.77 7.91
N LYS A 202 -16.24 6.63 7.33
CA LYS A 202 -17.37 7.22 8.00
C LYS A 202 -18.55 7.33 7.05
N LEU A 203 -19.69 6.80 7.45
CA LEU A 203 -20.96 6.96 6.78
C LEU A 203 -21.80 7.95 7.59
N THR A 204 -22.29 8.99 6.93
CA THR A 204 -23.12 10.00 7.59
C THR A 204 -24.47 10.05 6.88
N LEU A 205 -25.57 9.99 7.62
CA LEU A 205 -26.92 10.13 7.10
C LEU A 205 -27.52 11.45 7.52
N THR A 206 -28.22 12.09 6.61
CA THR A 206 -29.00 13.32 6.85
C THR A 206 -30.35 13.18 6.21
N LEU A 207 -31.39 13.70 6.85
CA LEU A 207 -32.73 13.76 6.35
C LEU A 207 -33.14 15.23 6.25
N THR A 208 -33.49 15.70 5.05
CA THR A 208 -33.92 17.08 4.79
C THR A 208 -35.09 17.02 3.81
N ASP A 209 -36.21 17.65 4.18
CA ASP A 209 -37.42 17.72 3.32
C ASP A 209 -37.84 16.36 2.72
N ASP A 210 -37.87 15.31 3.59
CA ASP A 210 -38.18 13.91 3.23
C ASP A 210 -37.20 13.24 2.26
N VAL A 211 -36.09 13.88 1.91
CA VAL A 211 -34.99 13.27 1.17
C VAL A 211 -33.94 12.75 2.15
N LEU A 212 -33.72 11.44 2.14
CA LEU A 212 -32.62 10.79 2.86
C LEU A 212 -31.37 10.87 2.01
N SER A 213 -30.37 11.58 2.47
CA SER A 213 -29.07 11.65 1.83
C SER A 213 -27.98 11.07 2.74
N GLY A 214 -27.00 10.46 2.15
CA GLY A 214 -25.84 9.91 2.86
C GLY A 214 -24.54 10.25 2.16
N VAL A 215 -23.48 10.36 2.94
CA VAL A 215 -22.13 10.59 2.44
C VAL A 215 -21.19 9.58 3.08
N LEU A 216 -20.51 8.83 2.23
CA LEU A 216 -19.44 7.91 2.60
C LEU A 216 -18.11 8.63 2.44
N THR A 217 -17.35 8.77 3.49
CA THR A 217 -16.02 9.38 3.49
C THR A 217 -14.97 8.39 3.96
N ALA A 218 -13.78 8.47 3.37
CA ALA A 218 -12.66 7.60 3.71
C ALA A 218 -11.34 8.37 3.68
N ALA A 219 -10.26 7.75 4.13
CA ALA A 219 -8.90 8.26 3.96
C ALA A 219 -8.51 8.31 2.47
N ALA A 220 -7.51 9.13 2.13
CA ALA A 220 -7.00 9.21 0.77
C ALA A 220 -6.54 7.84 0.24
N GLY A 221 -6.91 7.53 -1.00
CA GLY A 221 -6.57 6.27 -1.66
C GLY A 221 -7.60 5.15 -1.49
N ILE A 222 -8.69 5.38 -0.75
CA ILE A 222 -9.82 4.45 -0.67
C ILE A 222 -10.90 4.92 -1.63
N VAL A 223 -11.35 4.02 -2.50
CA VAL A 223 -12.43 4.30 -3.46
C VAL A 223 -13.76 4.30 -2.71
N VAL A 224 -14.51 5.38 -2.84
CA VAL A 224 -15.84 5.56 -2.24
C VAL A 224 -16.96 5.65 -3.28
N SER A 225 -16.60 5.67 -4.57
CA SER A 225 -17.53 5.60 -5.70
C SER A 225 -17.97 4.17 -5.99
N ASP A 226 -19.15 4.01 -6.55
CA ASP A 226 -19.74 2.71 -6.94
C ASP A 226 -19.81 1.69 -5.79
N ILE A 227 -20.00 2.17 -4.55
CA ILE A 227 -20.13 1.32 -3.36
C ILE A 227 -21.60 1.03 -3.10
N ASP A 228 -21.92 -0.26 -2.95
CA ASP A 228 -23.27 -0.69 -2.55
C ASP A 228 -23.57 -0.29 -1.11
N VAL A 229 -24.57 0.53 -0.93
CA VAL A 229 -25.12 0.92 0.39
C VAL A 229 -26.49 0.26 0.56
N THR A 230 -26.62 -0.51 1.62
CA THR A 230 -27.88 -1.16 2.01
C THR A 230 -28.55 -0.33 3.10
N LEU A 231 -29.73 0.21 2.80
CA LEU A 231 -30.59 0.89 3.76
C LEU A 231 -31.59 -0.10 4.31
N ILE A 232 -31.67 -0.20 5.62
CA ILE A 232 -32.63 -1.05 6.34
C ILE A 232 -33.54 -0.13 7.12
N TYR A 233 -34.80 -0.05 6.72
CA TYR A 233 -35.83 0.74 7.39
C TYR A 233 -36.56 -0.13 8.38
N THR A 234 -36.76 0.37 9.58
CA THR A 234 -37.61 -0.25 10.61
C THR A 234 -38.81 0.65 10.86
N LEU A 235 -39.97 0.20 10.44
CA LEU A 235 -41.23 0.94 10.58
C LEU A 235 -41.78 0.86 12.00
N ALA A 236 -42.76 1.73 12.33
CA ALA A 236 -43.36 1.82 13.67
C ALA A 236 -43.99 0.50 14.16
N GLY A 237 -44.37 -0.40 13.28
CA GLY A 237 -44.93 -1.74 13.61
C GLY A 237 -43.89 -2.86 13.73
N GLY A 238 -42.58 -2.55 13.65
CA GLY A 238 -41.52 -3.55 13.64
C GLY A 238 -41.28 -4.21 12.27
N ALA A 239 -42.06 -3.86 11.25
CA ALA A 239 -41.80 -4.32 9.88
C ALA A 239 -40.51 -3.70 9.33
N THR A 240 -39.73 -4.47 8.58
CA THR A 240 -38.48 -4.02 7.97
C THR A 240 -38.63 -3.95 6.46
N ALA A 241 -38.06 -2.92 5.86
CA ALA A 241 -37.91 -2.78 4.43
C ALA A 241 -36.41 -2.55 4.11
N THR A 242 -35.97 -3.01 2.95
CA THR A 242 -34.56 -2.89 2.55
C THR A 242 -34.47 -2.28 1.17
N GLU A 243 -33.63 -1.28 1.01
CA GLU A 243 -33.34 -0.63 -0.26
C GLU A 243 -31.83 -0.67 -0.50
N ARG A 244 -31.40 -0.82 -1.75
CA ARG A 244 -29.99 -0.80 -2.13
C ARG A 244 -29.74 0.38 -3.05
N LEU A 245 -28.71 1.14 -2.74
CA LEU A 245 -28.27 2.31 -3.50
C LEU A 245 -26.78 2.16 -3.77
N VAL A 246 -26.31 2.89 -4.77
CA VAL A 246 -24.88 2.95 -5.11
C VAL A 246 -24.40 4.38 -4.92
N THR A 247 -23.19 4.55 -4.38
CA THR A 247 -22.59 5.87 -4.21
C THR A 247 -22.10 6.45 -5.53
N ASP A 248 -22.21 7.76 -5.69
CA ASP A 248 -21.64 8.50 -6.81
C ASP A 248 -20.10 8.68 -6.68
N ASP A 249 -19.49 9.41 -7.64
CA ASP A 249 -18.04 9.69 -7.65
C ASP A 249 -17.52 10.41 -6.39
N ASN A 250 -18.39 11.09 -5.65
CA ASN A 250 -18.06 11.79 -4.41
C ASN A 250 -18.44 10.99 -3.15
N GLY A 251 -18.86 9.74 -3.30
CA GLY A 251 -19.33 8.89 -2.20
C GLY A 251 -20.70 9.30 -1.66
N GLN A 252 -21.51 10.03 -2.44
CA GLN A 252 -22.83 10.49 -2.03
C GLN A 252 -23.92 9.58 -2.61
N PHE A 253 -25.01 9.45 -1.88
CA PHE A 253 -26.24 8.81 -2.35
C PHE A 253 -27.45 9.54 -1.77
N SER A 254 -28.57 9.47 -2.46
CA SER A 254 -29.83 10.05 -2.00
C SER A 254 -31.02 9.22 -2.45
N THR A 255 -32.04 9.17 -1.62
CA THR A 255 -33.31 8.51 -1.92
C THR A 255 -34.44 9.24 -1.23
N THR A 256 -35.63 9.11 -1.78
CA THR A 256 -36.87 9.58 -1.14
C THR A 256 -37.65 8.36 -0.67
N PRO A 257 -37.57 8.01 0.63
CA PRO A 257 -38.23 6.81 1.12
C PRO A 257 -39.77 6.95 0.97
N ASP A 258 -40.37 5.95 0.33
CA ASP A 258 -41.83 5.90 0.19
C ASP A 258 -42.51 5.28 1.42
N PHE A 259 -42.14 5.81 2.61
CA PHE A 259 -42.69 5.35 3.88
C PHE A 259 -43.27 6.51 4.68
N PRO A 260 -44.36 6.27 5.44
CA PRO A 260 -44.89 7.27 6.33
C PRO A 260 -43.87 7.65 7.41
N VAL A 261 -43.96 8.88 7.91
CA VAL A 261 -43.13 9.40 8.99
C VAL A 261 -43.13 8.44 10.20
N GLY A 262 -42.00 8.24 10.84
CA GLY A 262 -41.87 7.40 12.05
C GLY A 262 -41.11 6.10 11.83
N TYR A 263 -40.11 6.10 10.98
CA TYR A 263 -39.19 4.99 10.76
C TYR A 263 -37.80 5.27 11.34
N ASP A 264 -37.06 4.20 11.64
CA ASP A 264 -35.63 4.23 11.86
C ASP A 264 -34.94 3.65 10.62
N VAL A 265 -33.83 4.25 10.22
CA VAL A 265 -33.02 3.75 9.09
C VAL A 265 -31.60 3.45 9.55
N VAL A 266 -31.08 2.31 9.14
CA VAL A 266 -29.70 1.92 9.30
C VAL A 266 -29.10 1.73 7.92
N ALA A 267 -28.06 2.48 7.61
CA ALA A 267 -27.30 2.33 6.40
C ALA A 267 -26.05 1.48 6.68
N ARG A 268 -25.79 0.51 5.82
CA ARG A 268 -24.60 -0.35 5.86
C ARG A 268 -23.90 -0.34 4.53
N ALA A 269 -22.60 -0.19 4.56
CA ALA A 269 -21.75 -0.31 3.39
C ALA A 269 -20.52 -1.17 3.70
N GLN A 270 -19.98 -1.83 2.68
CA GLN A 270 -18.72 -2.54 2.75
C GLN A 270 -17.75 -1.91 1.78
N VAL A 271 -16.58 -1.53 2.26
CA VAL A 271 -15.54 -0.87 1.47
C VAL A 271 -14.25 -1.66 1.56
N LEU A 272 -13.58 -1.81 0.43
CA LEU A 272 -12.29 -2.48 0.38
C LEU A 272 -11.20 -1.50 0.85
N ASN A 273 -10.52 -1.83 1.95
CA ASN A 273 -9.41 -1.02 2.44
C ASN A 273 -8.13 -1.23 1.61
N PRO A 274 -7.08 -0.41 1.76
CA PRO A 274 -5.83 -0.59 1.02
C PRO A 274 -5.09 -1.91 1.30
N LEU A 275 -5.47 -2.65 2.33
CA LEU A 275 -4.97 -4.00 2.59
C LEU A 275 -5.80 -5.08 1.88
N CYS A 276 -6.73 -4.69 1.01
CA CYS A 276 -7.69 -5.58 0.33
C CYS A 276 -8.54 -6.41 1.31
N GLU A 277 -8.90 -5.81 2.46
CA GLU A 277 -9.85 -6.34 3.42
C GLU A 277 -11.16 -5.55 3.36
N TRP A 278 -12.27 -6.27 3.48
CA TRP A 278 -13.58 -5.63 3.57
C TRP A 278 -13.79 -5.03 4.96
N GLU A 279 -14.00 -3.74 5.00
CA GLU A 279 -14.39 -3.02 6.21
C GLU A 279 -15.86 -2.63 6.15
N ASN A 280 -16.57 -2.90 7.24
CA ASN A 280 -17.98 -2.55 7.38
C ASN A 280 -18.09 -1.16 8.01
N VAL A 281 -18.95 -0.33 7.45
CA VAL A 281 -19.36 0.94 8.04
C VAL A 281 -20.86 0.97 8.20
N GLU A 282 -21.32 1.47 9.32
CA GLU A 282 -22.74 1.56 9.65
C GLU A 282 -23.07 2.95 10.18
N SER A 283 -24.22 3.47 9.79
CA SER A 283 -24.78 4.71 10.32
C SER A 283 -26.28 4.54 10.53
N SER A 284 -26.81 5.15 11.58
CA SER A 284 -28.24 5.09 11.88
C SER A 284 -28.85 6.47 12.03
N LEU A 285 -30.06 6.62 11.58
CA LEU A 285 -30.84 7.83 11.73
C LEU A 285 -32.28 7.47 12.10
N SER A 286 -32.88 8.21 13.03
CA SER A 286 -34.26 8.02 13.44
C SER A 286 -35.11 9.18 12.97
N ASN A 287 -36.14 8.89 12.20
CA ASN A 287 -37.19 9.85 11.78
C ASN A 287 -38.43 9.73 12.67
N ARG A 288 -38.26 9.23 13.90
CA ARG A 288 -39.36 9.18 14.87
C ARG A 288 -39.37 10.45 15.71
N THR A 289 -40.54 11.04 15.80
CA THR A 289 -40.72 12.19 16.69
C THR A 289 -40.58 11.72 18.15
N LYS A 290 -39.49 12.08 18.82
CA LYS A 290 -39.30 11.78 20.25
C LYS A 290 -40.08 12.78 21.06
N PHE A 291 -40.87 12.33 22.01
CA PHE A 291 -41.51 13.18 22.98
C PHE A 291 -40.48 13.73 23.98
N ASN A 292 -40.05 14.97 23.76
CA ASN A 292 -39.03 15.65 24.59
C ASN A 292 -39.64 16.71 25.57
N GLY A 293 -40.95 16.70 25.77
CA GLY A 293 -41.65 17.68 26.62
C GLY A 293 -41.83 19.06 25.98
N ALA A 294 -41.17 19.34 24.84
CA ALA A 294 -41.31 20.63 24.15
C ALA A 294 -42.43 20.64 23.10
N ILE A 295 -42.94 19.47 22.74
CA ILE A 295 -44.01 19.31 21.75
C ILE A 295 -45.34 19.61 22.44
N LYS A 296 -45.96 20.76 22.13
CA LYS A 296 -47.29 21.09 22.58
C LYS A 296 -48.33 20.35 21.72
N PHE A 297 -49.30 19.70 22.41
CA PHE A 297 -50.50 19.14 21.74
C PHE A 297 -51.38 20.26 21.23
N ASN A 298 -51.21 20.68 20.01
CA ASN A 298 -52.00 21.72 19.36
C ASN A 298 -52.97 21.15 18.29
N GLY A 299 -53.17 19.85 18.23
CA GLY A 299 -54.05 19.19 17.31
C GLY A 299 -53.50 19.00 15.88
N SER A 300 -52.36 19.59 15.56
CA SER A 300 -51.70 19.42 14.26
C SER A 300 -50.71 18.26 14.19
N ASN A 301 -50.24 17.78 15.30
CA ASN A 301 -49.34 16.63 15.39
C ASN A 301 -50.15 15.34 15.60
N LYS A 302 -50.28 14.53 14.58
CA LYS A 302 -50.90 13.20 14.67
C LYS A 302 -49.85 12.20 15.14
N PHE A 303 -49.93 11.75 16.42
CA PHE A 303 -49.22 10.57 16.86
C PHE A 303 -49.94 9.35 16.28
N ARG A 304 -49.33 8.67 15.34
CA ARG A 304 -49.74 7.34 14.94
C ARG A 304 -48.91 6.35 15.76
N GLY A 305 -49.59 5.58 16.61
CA GLY A 305 -49.06 4.48 17.37
C GLY A 305 -48.68 3.30 16.48
#